data_2ca27bceba1708aa669a0c6e9b87e66d
#
_entry.id   2ca27bceba1708aa669a0c6e9b87e66d
#
_cell.length_a   1.000
_cell.length_b   1.000
_cell.length_c   1.000
_cell.angle_alpha   90.00
_cell.angle_beta   90.00
_cell.angle_gamma   90.00
#
_symmetry.space_group_name_H-M   'P 1'
#
loop_
_entity.id
_entity.type
_entity.pdbx_description
1 polymer ?
#
loop_
_entity_poly.entity_id
_entity_poly.type
_entity_poly.pdbx_seq_one_letter_code
_entity_poly.pdbx_strand_id
1 'polypeptide(L)'
;MPTANVKSRGYNKIKGAAKAFNFDFRGKTVLDIGSSTGGFTAYALEHGAKKVIAVEKGTNQMLKPLRFDPRIKLHEKTDIFDFKLEDKIDVILADVSFLSLKPILKHFSFLKNTEFLVMLKPQFEAKPEEKINGIIKNEKIRRQIIKNFEYWLKQNNFIIINKRDNDLKGKNGNQERFYYLRLAK
;
A
#
# COMPACT_ATOMS: atom_id res chain seq x y z
N MET A 1 16.38 18.68 3.58
CA MET A 1 17.50 17.71 3.57
C MET A 1 17.19 16.64 2.55
N PRO A 2 18.15 16.20 1.72
CA PRO A 2 17.88 15.12 0.78
C PRO A 2 17.55 13.86 1.58
N THR A 3 16.40 13.24 1.26
CA THR A 3 16.05 11.91 1.75
C THR A 3 17.18 10.96 1.40
N ALA A 4 17.70 10.23 2.40
CA ALA A 4 18.69 9.20 2.16
C ALA A 4 18.22 8.31 1.01
N ASN A 5 19.12 7.99 0.09
CA ASN A 5 18.82 7.26 -1.15
C ASN A 5 18.41 5.80 -0.84
N VAL A 6 17.21 5.64 -0.26
CA VAL A 6 16.64 4.36 0.15
C VAL A 6 15.92 3.70 -1.05
N LYS A 7 16.70 3.23 -2.01
CA LYS A 7 16.18 2.48 -3.17
C LYS A 7 15.88 1.02 -2.82
N SER A 8 14.98 0.81 -1.85
CA SER A 8 14.51 -0.53 -1.50
C SER A 8 13.61 -1.12 -2.59
N ARG A 9 13.32 -2.42 -2.49
CA ARG A 9 12.37 -3.08 -3.40
C ARG A 9 10.99 -2.42 -3.37
N GLY A 10 10.49 -2.03 -2.18
CA GLY A 10 9.24 -1.30 -2.02
C GLY A 10 9.27 0.04 -2.75
N TYR A 11 10.36 0.80 -2.62
CA TYR A 11 10.55 2.04 -3.36
C TYR A 11 10.37 1.85 -4.88
N ASN A 12 11.01 0.82 -5.46
CA ASN A 12 10.91 0.56 -6.89
C ASN A 12 9.49 0.12 -7.33
N LYS A 13 8.76 -0.58 -6.47
CA LYS A 13 7.37 -0.97 -6.74
C LYS A 13 6.47 0.26 -6.85
N ILE A 14 6.44 1.11 -5.82
CA ILE A 14 5.57 2.30 -5.81
C ILE A 14 5.96 3.30 -6.90
N LYS A 15 7.25 3.43 -7.21
CA LYS A 15 7.75 4.29 -8.28
C LYS A 15 7.08 3.99 -9.62
N GLY A 16 6.99 2.71 -10.01
CA GLY A 16 6.35 2.30 -11.26
C GLY A 16 4.87 2.67 -11.31
N ALA A 17 4.15 2.39 -10.21
CA ALA A 17 2.72 2.69 -10.12
C ALA A 17 2.44 4.21 -10.08
N ALA A 18 3.13 4.95 -9.21
CA ALA A 18 2.92 6.38 -9.04
C ALA A 18 3.21 7.16 -10.34
N LYS A 19 4.29 6.80 -11.06
CA LYS A 19 4.58 7.37 -12.38
C LYS A 19 3.46 7.09 -13.39
N ALA A 20 3.04 5.84 -13.50
CA ALA A 20 2.03 5.44 -14.47
C ALA A 20 0.66 6.09 -14.20
N PHE A 21 0.34 6.37 -12.93
CA PHE A 21 -0.91 6.99 -12.52
C PHE A 21 -0.84 8.51 -12.44
N ASN A 22 0.33 9.10 -12.70
CA ASN A 22 0.60 10.52 -12.47
C ASN A 22 0.16 10.96 -11.05
N PHE A 23 0.52 10.14 -10.05
CA PHE A 23 0.07 10.30 -8.68
C PHE A 23 0.86 11.41 -7.98
N ASP A 24 0.15 12.38 -7.40
CA ASP A 24 0.76 13.55 -6.77
C ASP A 24 0.80 13.40 -5.23
N PHE A 25 1.99 13.53 -4.65
CA PHE A 25 2.23 13.53 -3.21
C PHE A 25 2.45 14.92 -2.60
N ARG A 26 2.61 15.96 -3.41
CA ARG A 26 3.01 17.29 -2.96
C ARG A 26 2.05 17.88 -1.92
N GLY A 27 2.61 18.27 -0.77
CA GLY A 27 1.89 18.86 0.35
C GLY A 27 0.97 17.92 1.12
N LYS A 28 0.91 16.63 0.77
CA LYS A 28 -0.01 15.64 1.35
C LYS A 28 0.54 15.01 2.62
N THR A 29 -0.38 14.70 3.54
CA THR A 29 -0.15 13.83 4.70
C THR A 29 -0.49 12.40 4.29
N VAL A 30 0.47 11.50 4.42
CA VAL A 30 0.40 10.11 3.95
C VAL A 30 0.36 9.16 5.14
N LEU A 31 -0.54 8.19 5.12
CA LEU A 31 -0.52 7.01 6.00
C LEU A 31 0.07 5.83 5.21
N ASP A 32 1.22 5.32 5.65
CA ASP A 32 1.90 4.16 5.05
C ASP A 32 1.68 2.92 5.91
N ILE A 33 0.82 2.02 5.46
CA ILE A 33 0.39 0.81 6.17
C ILE A 33 1.27 -0.36 5.76
N GLY A 34 1.98 -0.95 6.73
CA GLY A 34 2.99 -1.97 6.48
C GLY A 34 4.28 -1.36 5.93
N SER A 35 4.76 -0.30 6.58
CA SER A 35 5.88 0.51 6.09
C SER A 35 7.20 -0.25 5.93
N SER A 36 7.40 -1.36 6.67
CA SER A 36 8.57 -2.23 6.58
C SER A 36 9.89 -1.44 6.57
N THR A 37 10.73 -1.62 5.55
CA THR A 37 12.00 -0.89 5.40
C THR A 37 11.85 0.60 5.05
N GLY A 38 10.63 1.09 4.84
CA GLY A 38 10.33 2.48 4.53
C GLY A 38 10.37 2.83 3.03
N GLY A 39 10.23 1.85 2.15
CA GLY A 39 10.32 2.10 0.70
C GLY A 39 9.22 3.02 0.16
N PHE A 40 7.97 2.80 0.55
CA PHE A 40 6.84 3.65 0.15
C PHE A 40 6.94 5.02 0.83
N THR A 41 7.28 5.04 2.12
CA THR A 41 7.57 6.26 2.89
C THR A 41 8.61 7.14 2.20
N ALA A 42 9.78 6.57 1.85
CA ALA A 42 10.86 7.29 1.19
C ALA A 42 10.42 7.89 -0.15
N TYR A 43 9.71 7.10 -0.96
CA TYR A 43 9.20 7.57 -2.25
C TYR A 43 8.22 8.74 -2.08
N ALA A 44 7.27 8.65 -1.16
CA ALA A 44 6.30 9.70 -0.91
C ALA A 44 6.99 11.02 -0.48
N LEU A 45 7.95 10.96 0.45
CA LEU A 45 8.70 12.13 0.92
C LEU A 45 9.57 12.75 -0.18
N GLU A 46 10.22 11.93 -1.02
CA GLU A 46 11.03 12.42 -2.15
C GLU A 46 10.17 13.12 -3.20
N HIS A 47 8.89 12.74 -3.30
CA HIS A 47 7.92 13.35 -4.24
C HIS A 47 7.01 14.39 -3.58
N GLY A 48 7.46 14.97 -2.46
CA GLY A 48 6.87 16.17 -1.87
C GLY A 48 5.79 15.94 -0.84
N ALA A 49 5.62 14.72 -0.30
CA ALA A 49 4.75 14.53 0.85
C ALA A 49 5.21 15.42 2.02
N LYS A 50 4.25 16.08 2.66
CA LYS A 50 4.51 16.96 3.80
C LYS A 50 4.88 16.17 5.05
N LYS A 51 4.20 15.05 5.26
CA LYS A 51 4.32 14.19 6.43
C LYS A 51 3.98 12.75 6.05
N VAL A 52 4.66 11.78 6.63
CA VAL A 52 4.30 10.37 6.54
C VAL A 52 4.09 9.80 7.94
N ILE A 53 2.93 9.21 8.16
CA ILE A 53 2.64 8.40 9.34
C ILE A 53 2.84 6.96 8.90
N ALA A 54 3.90 6.33 9.39
CA ALA A 54 4.29 4.98 9.02
C ALA A 54 3.88 4.01 10.13
N VAL A 55 3.01 3.05 9.80
CA VAL A 55 2.51 2.05 10.75
C VAL A 55 3.05 0.67 10.36
N GLU A 56 3.70 -0.01 11.30
CA GLU A 56 4.32 -1.31 11.09
C GLU A 56 4.09 -2.23 12.29
N LYS A 57 3.63 -3.46 12.01
CA LYS A 57 3.41 -4.46 13.05
C LYS A 57 4.72 -5.04 13.60
N GLY A 58 5.75 -5.11 12.76
CA GLY A 58 7.09 -5.53 13.15
C GLY A 58 7.86 -4.45 13.92
N THR A 59 9.11 -4.73 14.21
CA THR A 59 10.00 -3.80 14.91
C THR A 59 11.35 -3.70 14.22
N ASN A 60 12.00 -2.54 14.31
CA ASN A 60 13.33 -2.25 13.77
C ASN A 60 13.50 -2.54 12.26
N GLN A 61 12.40 -2.44 11.49
CA GLN A 61 12.44 -2.71 10.06
C GLN A 61 12.82 -1.48 9.24
N MET A 62 12.31 -0.31 9.60
CA MET A 62 12.59 0.93 8.87
C MET A 62 14.08 1.27 8.91
N LEU A 63 14.64 1.60 7.74
CA LEU A 63 16.07 1.94 7.61
C LEU A 63 16.41 3.20 8.42
N LYS A 64 17.60 3.18 9.07
CA LYS A 64 18.03 4.24 10.00
C LYS A 64 17.86 5.66 9.48
N PRO A 65 18.24 6.02 8.26
CA PRO A 65 18.09 7.40 7.79
C PRO A 65 16.62 7.89 7.81
N LEU A 66 15.65 7.01 7.51
CA LEU A 66 14.23 7.35 7.54
C LEU A 66 13.70 7.46 8.97
N ARG A 67 14.16 6.62 9.87
CA ARG A 67 13.72 6.63 11.28
C ARG A 67 13.92 7.96 11.98
N PHE A 68 14.87 8.76 11.52
CA PHE A 68 15.23 10.06 12.11
C PHE A 68 14.76 11.24 11.27
N ASP A 69 14.04 11.02 10.16
CA ASP A 69 13.47 12.11 9.37
C ASP A 69 12.30 12.75 10.15
N PRO A 70 12.36 14.05 10.48
CA PRO A 70 11.34 14.70 11.30
C PRO A 70 9.95 14.75 10.63
N ARG A 71 9.86 14.45 9.35
CA ARG A 71 8.59 14.35 8.61
C ARG A 71 7.91 12.99 8.78
N ILE A 72 8.58 12.01 9.42
CA ILE A 72 8.05 10.66 9.65
C ILE A 72 7.60 10.51 11.10
N LYS A 73 6.33 10.16 11.30
CA LYS A 73 5.82 9.66 12.58
C LYS A 73 5.75 8.14 12.48
N LEU A 74 6.74 7.45 13.04
CA LEU A 74 6.87 5.99 12.97
C LEU A 74 6.20 5.32 14.17
N HIS A 75 5.28 4.40 13.88
CA HIS A 75 4.58 3.56 14.85
C HIS A 75 4.91 2.09 14.56
N GLU A 76 5.90 1.55 15.26
CA GLU A 76 6.24 0.12 15.23
C GLU A 76 5.47 -0.66 16.29
N LYS A 77 5.45 -2.01 16.18
CA LYS A 77 4.66 -2.91 17.04
C LYS A 77 3.18 -2.52 17.11
N THR A 78 2.67 -1.93 16.04
CA THR A 78 1.32 -1.38 16.00
C THR A 78 0.51 -2.11 14.94
N ASP A 79 -0.58 -2.75 15.34
CA ASP A 79 -1.57 -3.25 14.40
C ASP A 79 -2.37 -2.08 13.84
N ILE A 80 -2.60 -2.07 12.53
CA ILE A 80 -3.32 -0.97 11.89
C ILE A 80 -4.76 -0.83 12.37
N PHE A 81 -5.37 -1.91 12.84
CA PHE A 81 -6.74 -1.90 13.37
C PHE A 81 -6.85 -1.30 14.78
N ASP A 82 -5.74 -1.29 15.52
CA ASP A 82 -5.64 -0.68 16.86
C ASP A 82 -5.10 0.76 16.79
N PHE A 83 -4.61 1.16 15.59
CA PHE A 83 -4.01 2.48 15.39
C PHE A 83 -5.07 3.59 15.41
N LYS A 84 -4.91 4.56 16.31
CA LYS A 84 -5.79 5.73 16.39
C LYS A 84 -5.30 6.83 15.47
N LEU A 85 -6.16 7.23 14.55
CA LEU A 85 -5.88 8.28 13.60
C LEU A 85 -6.12 9.65 14.25
N GLU A 86 -5.06 10.42 14.44
CA GLU A 86 -5.12 11.78 15.01
C GLU A 86 -5.00 12.88 13.95
N ASP A 87 -4.35 12.58 12.84
CA ASP A 87 -4.09 13.51 11.76
C ASP A 87 -5.13 13.37 10.63
N LYS A 88 -5.40 14.44 9.90
CA LYS A 88 -6.10 14.35 8.62
C LYS A 88 -5.21 13.68 7.60
N ILE A 89 -5.69 12.62 6.97
CA ILE A 89 -4.97 11.85 5.96
C ILE A 89 -5.46 12.20 4.56
N ASP A 90 -4.54 12.57 3.70
CA ASP A 90 -4.81 12.87 2.29
C ASP A 90 -4.58 11.63 1.40
N VAL A 91 -3.62 10.77 1.77
CA VAL A 91 -3.26 9.55 1.02
C VAL A 91 -3.06 8.37 1.95
N ILE A 92 -3.62 7.22 1.58
CA ILE A 92 -3.28 5.92 2.17
C ILE A 92 -2.44 5.11 1.18
N LEU A 93 -1.27 4.67 1.63
CA LEU A 93 -0.45 3.65 0.99
C LEU A 93 -0.60 2.34 1.74
N ALA A 94 -0.64 1.20 1.03
CA ALA A 94 -0.65 -0.11 1.66
C ALA A 94 0.12 -1.15 0.84
N ASP A 95 1.14 -1.75 1.46
CA ASP A 95 1.90 -2.91 0.96
C ASP A 95 1.94 -4.00 2.05
N VAL A 96 0.77 -4.47 2.46
CA VAL A 96 0.65 -5.45 3.55
C VAL A 96 0.90 -6.88 3.08
N SER A 97 1.40 -7.72 3.98
CA SER A 97 1.62 -9.14 3.75
C SER A 97 0.85 -9.98 4.75
N PHE A 98 0.45 -11.19 4.33
CA PHE A 98 -0.28 -12.17 5.16
C PHE A 98 -1.68 -11.73 5.60
N LEU A 99 -2.20 -10.66 5.00
CA LEU A 99 -3.52 -10.10 5.29
C LEU A 99 -4.19 -9.72 3.97
N SER A 100 -5.51 -9.96 3.87
CA SER A 100 -6.34 -9.43 2.79
C SER A 100 -6.37 -7.90 2.85
N LEU A 101 -6.37 -7.26 1.69
CA LEU A 101 -6.48 -5.80 1.60
C LEU A 101 -7.90 -5.28 1.93
N LYS A 102 -8.93 -6.13 1.79
CA LYS A 102 -10.33 -5.75 2.00
C LYS A 102 -10.64 -5.22 3.40
N PRO A 103 -10.24 -5.88 4.51
CA PRO A 103 -10.47 -5.37 5.87
C PRO A 103 -9.82 -4.00 6.09
N ILE A 104 -8.62 -3.77 5.55
CA ILE A 104 -7.92 -2.49 5.67
C ILE A 104 -8.70 -1.39 4.96
N LEU A 105 -9.09 -1.61 3.71
CA LEU A 105 -9.89 -0.64 2.96
C LEU A 105 -11.22 -0.34 3.64
N LYS A 106 -11.89 -1.37 4.17
CA LYS A 106 -13.13 -1.21 4.92
C LYS A 106 -12.94 -0.39 6.20
N HIS A 107 -11.83 -0.63 6.92
CA HIS A 107 -11.50 0.09 8.15
C HIS A 107 -11.37 1.60 7.92
N PHE A 108 -10.83 2.01 6.77
CA PHE A 108 -10.65 3.43 6.40
C PHE A 108 -11.72 3.99 5.47
N SER A 109 -12.84 3.29 5.25
CA SER A 109 -13.91 3.72 4.35
C SER A 109 -14.71 4.95 4.83
N PHE A 110 -14.45 5.44 6.03
CA PHE A 110 -15.00 6.70 6.54
C PHE A 110 -14.24 7.94 6.05
N LEU A 111 -13.03 7.79 5.50
CA LEU A 111 -12.17 8.87 5.03
C LEU A 111 -12.51 9.30 3.60
N LYS A 112 -13.65 9.97 3.41
CA LYS A 112 -14.24 10.28 2.09
C LYS A 112 -13.38 11.13 1.14
N ASN A 113 -12.46 11.93 1.65
CA ASN A 113 -11.60 12.82 0.84
C ASN A 113 -10.17 12.30 0.72
N THR A 114 -9.93 11.03 1.03
CA THR A 114 -8.62 10.39 1.00
C THR A 114 -8.44 9.61 -0.29
N GLU A 115 -7.25 9.68 -0.86
CA GLU A 115 -6.81 8.88 -1.99
C GLU A 115 -6.11 7.63 -1.49
N PHE A 116 -6.32 6.51 -2.19
CA PHE A 116 -5.70 5.24 -1.84
C PHE A 116 -4.81 4.77 -2.99
N LEU A 117 -3.53 4.61 -2.73
CA LEU A 117 -2.59 3.96 -3.64
C LEU A 117 -2.11 2.67 -2.98
N VAL A 118 -2.76 1.57 -3.31
CA VAL A 118 -2.64 0.31 -2.57
C VAL A 118 -2.24 -0.84 -3.47
N MET A 119 -1.51 -1.80 -2.92
CA MET A 119 -1.04 -2.96 -3.66
C MET A 119 -1.78 -4.23 -3.25
N LEU A 120 -2.61 -4.75 -4.17
CA LEU A 120 -3.23 -6.06 -4.03
C LEU A 120 -2.18 -7.15 -4.24
N LYS A 121 -2.14 -8.07 -3.30
CA LYS A 121 -1.36 -9.32 -3.39
C LYS A 121 -2.34 -10.48 -3.55
N PRO A 122 -2.61 -10.95 -4.78
CA PRO A 122 -3.62 -11.98 -5.02
C PRO A 122 -3.44 -13.23 -4.15
N GLN A 123 -2.20 -13.58 -3.80
CA GLN A 123 -1.90 -14.73 -2.95
C GLN A 123 -2.45 -14.61 -1.51
N PHE A 124 -2.76 -13.40 -1.03
CA PHE A 124 -3.37 -13.20 0.28
C PHE A 124 -4.90 -13.04 0.22
N GLU A 125 -5.45 -12.96 -0.98
CA GLU A 125 -6.90 -13.02 -1.23
C GLU A 125 -7.37 -14.44 -1.63
N ALA A 126 -6.42 -15.28 -2.05
CA ALA A 126 -6.65 -16.64 -2.53
C ALA A 126 -6.93 -17.63 -1.39
N LYS A 127 -7.77 -18.60 -1.65
CA LYS A 127 -7.98 -19.75 -0.77
C LYS A 127 -6.74 -20.67 -0.75
N PRO A 128 -6.56 -21.51 0.27
CA PRO A 128 -5.42 -22.42 0.35
C PRO A 128 -5.24 -23.30 -0.90
N GLU A 129 -6.33 -23.88 -1.41
CA GLU A 129 -6.35 -24.76 -2.59
C GLU A 129 -6.02 -24.07 -3.92
N GLU A 130 -6.07 -22.74 -3.96
CA GLU A 130 -5.76 -21.93 -5.13
C GLU A 130 -4.25 -21.62 -5.25
N LYS A 131 -3.45 -22.06 -4.27
CA LYS A 131 -2.01 -21.78 -4.16
C LYS A 131 -1.20 -23.05 -4.02
N ILE A 132 0.00 -23.07 -4.62
CA ILE A 132 1.01 -24.09 -4.41
C ILE A 132 2.22 -23.39 -3.76
N ASN A 133 2.57 -23.77 -2.53
CA ASN A 133 3.63 -23.13 -1.75
C ASN A 133 3.50 -21.60 -1.68
N GLY A 134 2.26 -21.09 -1.51
CA GLY A 134 1.96 -19.67 -1.43
C GLY A 134 1.99 -18.92 -2.78
N ILE A 135 2.10 -19.64 -3.90
CA ILE A 135 2.19 -19.06 -5.24
C ILE A 135 0.95 -19.43 -6.05
N ILE A 136 0.31 -18.45 -6.69
CA ILE A 136 -0.76 -18.66 -7.66
C ILE A 136 -0.12 -18.93 -9.02
N LYS A 137 -0.06 -20.18 -9.43
CA LYS A 137 0.50 -20.60 -10.74
C LYS A 137 -0.50 -20.48 -11.88
N ASN A 138 -1.79 -20.58 -11.59
CA ASN A 138 -2.86 -20.55 -12.59
C ASN A 138 -3.35 -19.11 -12.81
N GLU A 139 -3.11 -18.60 -14.02
CA GLU A 139 -3.51 -17.24 -14.38
C GLU A 139 -5.04 -17.04 -14.42
N LYS A 140 -5.84 -18.08 -14.68
CA LYS A 140 -7.30 -18.00 -14.60
C LYS A 140 -7.75 -17.76 -13.16
N ILE A 141 -7.16 -18.45 -12.21
CA ILE A 141 -7.41 -18.25 -10.77
C ILE A 141 -7.01 -16.82 -10.37
N ARG A 142 -5.83 -16.36 -10.75
CA ARG A 142 -5.39 -14.99 -10.47
C ARG A 142 -6.39 -13.95 -11.00
N ARG A 143 -6.83 -14.09 -12.25
CA ARG A 143 -7.83 -13.20 -12.86
C ARG A 143 -9.16 -13.23 -12.12
N GLN A 144 -9.60 -14.41 -11.66
CA GLN A 144 -10.84 -14.53 -10.90
C GLN A 144 -10.74 -13.80 -9.54
N ILE A 145 -9.61 -13.95 -8.83
CA ILE A 145 -9.35 -13.24 -7.57
C ILE A 145 -9.39 -11.73 -7.78
N ILE A 146 -8.76 -11.23 -8.83
CA ILE A 146 -8.78 -9.81 -9.20
C ILE A 146 -10.21 -9.35 -9.47
N LYS A 147 -10.99 -10.08 -10.27
CA LYS A 147 -12.39 -9.76 -10.54
C LYS A 147 -13.23 -9.70 -9.25
N ASN A 148 -13.05 -10.68 -8.37
CA ASN A 148 -13.75 -10.73 -7.09
C ASN A 148 -13.38 -9.54 -6.19
N PHE A 149 -12.11 -9.14 -6.19
CA PHE A 149 -11.66 -7.96 -5.47
C PHE A 149 -12.24 -6.67 -6.05
N GLU A 150 -12.24 -6.50 -7.37
CA GLU A 150 -12.81 -5.33 -8.05
C GLU A 150 -14.34 -5.25 -7.86
N TYR A 151 -15.03 -6.38 -7.87
CA TYR A 151 -16.45 -6.45 -7.53
C TYR A 151 -16.69 -5.99 -6.08
N TRP A 152 -15.87 -6.50 -5.14
CA TRP A 152 -15.94 -6.10 -3.74
C TRP A 152 -15.69 -4.59 -3.56
N LEU A 153 -14.73 -4.00 -4.26
CA LEU A 153 -14.48 -2.55 -4.24
C LEU A 153 -15.74 -1.78 -4.62
N LYS A 154 -16.41 -2.17 -5.71
CA LYS A 154 -17.65 -1.54 -6.17
C LYS A 154 -18.76 -1.64 -5.11
N GLN A 155 -18.94 -2.80 -4.49
CA GLN A 155 -19.96 -3.01 -3.45
C GLN A 155 -19.67 -2.21 -2.16
N ASN A 156 -18.43 -1.79 -1.93
CA ASN A 156 -18.02 -1.01 -0.77
C ASN A 156 -17.72 0.47 -1.11
N ASN A 157 -18.32 0.98 -2.19
CA ASN A 157 -18.25 2.38 -2.63
C ASN A 157 -16.83 2.87 -2.98
N PHE A 158 -15.92 1.98 -3.38
CA PHE A 158 -14.63 2.37 -3.93
C PHE A 158 -14.71 2.53 -5.44
N ILE A 159 -14.21 3.66 -5.94
CA ILE A 159 -14.04 3.96 -7.36
C ILE A 159 -12.59 3.65 -7.73
N ILE A 160 -12.40 2.81 -8.74
CA ILE A 160 -11.08 2.55 -9.32
C ILE A 160 -10.77 3.67 -10.31
N ILE A 161 -9.83 4.56 -9.95
CA ILE A 161 -9.36 5.62 -10.84
C ILE A 161 -8.37 5.05 -11.85
N ASN A 162 -7.43 4.21 -11.34
CA ASN A 162 -6.46 3.53 -12.20
C ASN A 162 -6.02 2.21 -11.57
N LYS A 163 -5.52 1.29 -12.40
CA LYS A 163 -4.99 -0.01 -11.95
C LYS A 163 -3.95 -0.53 -12.93
N ARG A 164 -2.92 -1.20 -12.42
CA ARG A 164 -1.91 -1.87 -13.23
C ARG A 164 -1.23 -2.99 -12.47
N ASP A 165 -0.75 -3.99 -13.18
CA ASP A 165 0.14 -4.97 -12.61
C ASP A 165 1.50 -4.31 -12.27
N ASN A 166 2.09 -4.74 -11.15
CA ASN A 166 3.40 -4.24 -10.75
C ASN A 166 4.48 -4.74 -11.73
N ASP A 167 5.45 -3.89 -12.07
CA ASP A 167 6.56 -4.26 -12.95
C ASP A 167 7.47 -5.33 -12.29
N LEU A 168 7.54 -5.32 -10.95
CA LEU A 168 8.30 -6.26 -10.16
C LEU A 168 7.37 -7.32 -9.55
N LYS A 169 7.64 -8.58 -9.80
CA LYS A 169 6.94 -9.67 -9.10
C LYS A 169 7.24 -9.68 -7.61
N GLY A 170 6.36 -10.20 -6.78
CA GLY A 170 6.58 -10.45 -5.36
C GLY A 170 7.82 -11.33 -5.10
N LYS A 171 8.31 -11.38 -3.85
CA LYS A 171 9.54 -12.11 -3.48
C LYS A 171 9.51 -13.57 -3.94
N ASN A 172 8.34 -14.20 -3.93
CA ASN A 172 8.14 -15.60 -4.30
C ASN A 172 7.60 -15.76 -5.74
N GLY A 173 7.60 -14.70 -6.58
CA GLY A 173 7.19 -14.75 -7.98
C GLY A 173 5.73 -14.41 -8.26
N ASN A 174 4.90 -14.18 -7.24
CA ASN A 174 3.51 -13.76 -7.43
C ASN A 174 3.43 -12.40 -8.14
N GLN A 175 2.51 -12.27 -9.09
CA GLN A 175 2.23 -11.01 -9.76
C GLN A 175 1.27 -10.17 -8.93
N GLU A 176 1.74 -9.05 -8.41
CA GLU A 176 1.00 -8.09 -7.59
C GLU A 176 0.40 -7.00 -8.47
N ARG A 177 -0.65 -6.30 -7.98
CA ARG A 177 -1.35 -5.27 -8.73
C ARG A 177 -1.58 -4.01 -7.89
N PHE A 178 -1.23 -2.85 -8.42
CA PHE A 178 -1.57 -1.56 -7.82
C PHE A 178 -2.96 -1.09 -8.24
N TYR A 179 -3.62 -0.43 -7.29
CA TYR A 179 -4.86 0.30 -7.48
C TYR A 179 -4.72 1.72 -6.96
N TYR A 180 -5.17 2.66 -7.76
CA TYR A 180 -5.47 4.02 -7.32
C TYR A 180 -6.99 4.12 -7.15
N LEU A 181 -7.42 4.36 -5.90
CA LEU A 181 -8.83 4.35 -5.53
C LEU A 181 -9.21 5.67 -4.86
N ARG A 182 -10.51 5.99 -4.94
CA ARG A 182 -11.21 6.97 -4.12
C ARG A 182 -12.52 6.38 -3.63
N LEU A 183 -13.07 6.96 -2.57
CA LEU A 183 -14.45 6.66 -2.17
C LEU A 183 -15.42 7.45 -3.02
N ALA A 184 -16.56 6.84 -3.37
CA ALA A 184 -17.69 7.56 -3.93
C ALA A 184 -18.19 8.60 -2.90
N LYS A 185 -18.59 9.76 -3.40
CA LYS A 185 -19.16 10.85 -2.58
C LYS A 185 -20.52 10.48 -2.03
#